data_75b120b5d88fab0e196a5d20855ef093
#
_entry.id   75b120b5d88fab0e196a5d20855ef093
#
_cell.length_a   1.000
_cell.length_b   1.000
_cell.length_c   1.000
_cell.angle_alpha   90.00
_cell.angle_beta   90.00
_cell.angle_gamma   90.00
#
_symmetry.space_group_name_H-M   'P 1'
#
loop_
_entity.id
_entity.type
_entity.pdbx_description
1 polymer ?
#
loop_
_entity_poly.entity_id
_entity_poly.type
_entity_poly.pdbx_seq_one_letter_code
_entity_poly.pdbx_strand_id
1 'polypeptide(L)'
;MKRKIRRRKKRIRLLSISLVIILGIAAAYMAVDRIDKNKISNNEPGEPADAITSNPKEEPSTSEPQPKSDIEINIKATGDIMFHPSQIDGAYDSRTGTYDFRNSFKAVKNIFTYADLAIANFEGTTAGNSVYAYQGYPLFNAPDEVLDAIQEAGFDVMVTANNHSLDTRKAGIIRTIEQIQARGMDTVGTYKEKPETRVLMKDVKGIKIAILSYTEMVNGLESVLSPQDLDVMINIIDETKIKEDIAYAKEQKADVIIAYMHWGNEYARVQNQRQEILADMMLEGGVDIILGSHPHVIQPAKQYETDGKTKYVAYSMGNFLSNQREETLAPYGISKEISKYTEDGVIVDIEIVKNGETGEISIKNIRYIPLWVYKGNTADGGVEHVVYPIMEYIESKDVDDNTKLKMQRSLNDTTAQMQIE
;
A
#
# COMPACT_ATOMS: atom_id res chain seq x y z
N MET A 1 -10.34 -54.46 8.50
CA MET A 1 -11.32 -54.47 7.40
C MET A 1 -12.19 -53.19 7.33
N LYS A 2 -12.77 -52.69 8.41
CA LYS A 2 -13.68 -51.49 8.44
C LYS A 2 -13.01 -50.16 7.97
N ARG A 3 -11.70 -49.93 8.20
CA ARG A 3 -10.99 -48.71 7.77
C ARG A 3 -10.75 -48.62 6.23
N LYS A 4 -10.56 -49.78 5.55
CA LYS A 4 -10.37 -49.82 4.07
C LYS A 4 -11.69 -49.50 3.33
N ILE A 5 -12.82 -49.95 3.86
CA ILE A 5 -14.15 -49.70 3.26
C ILE A 5 -14.56 -48.24 3.38
N ARG A 6 -14.23 -47.57 4.51
CA ARG A 6 -14.52 -46.13 4.70
C ARG A 6 -13.71 -45.23 3.75
N ARG A 7 -12.42 -45.58 3.47
CA ARG A 7 -11.58 -44.83 2.50
C ARG A 7 -12.04 -45.01 1.05
N ARG A 8 -12.57 -46.19 0.70
CA ARG A 8 -13.12 -46.48 -0.65
C ARG A 8 -14.41 -45.72 -0.89
N LYS A 9 -15.32 -45.62 0.08
CA LYS A 9 -16.55 -44.81 -0.02
C LYS A 9 -16.27 -43.30 -0.09
N LYS A 10 -15.23 -42.79 0.58
CA LYS A 10 -14.85 -41.37 0.50
C LYS A 10 -14.24 -41.00 -0.87
N ARG A 11 -13.44 -41.91 -1.47
CA ARG A 11 -12.90 -41.73 -2.84
C ARG A 11 -13.99 -41.77 -3.93
N ILE A 12 -14.97 -42.65 -3.79
CA ILE A 12 -16.10 -42.76 -4.75
C ILE A 12 -16.98 -41.50 -4.66
N ARG A 13 -17.23 -40.92 -3.46
CA ARG A 13 -17.96 -39.65 -3.33
C ARG A 13 -17.20 -38.43 -3.90
N LEU A 14 -15.88 -38.37 -3.75
CA LEU A 14 -15.07 -37.33 -4.35
C LEU A 14 -15.07 -37.39 -5.88
N LEU A 15 -14.98 -38.60 -6.46
CA LEU A 15 -15.04 -38.81 -7.91
C LEU A 15 -16.42 -38.46 -8.51
N SER A 16 -17.51 -38.75 -7.80
CA SER A 16 -18.87 -38.40 -8.27
C SER A 16 -19.13 -36.89 -8.21
N ILE A 17 -18.58 -36.16 -7.24
CA ILE A 17 -18.69 -34.68 -7.16
C ILE A 17 -17.89 -34.03 -8.31
N SER A 18 -16.69 -34.51 -8.59
CA SER A 18 -15.89 -34.00 -9.71
C SER A 18 -16.54 -34.22 -11.07
N LEU A 19 -17.21 -35.36 -11.27
CA LEU A 19 -17.92 -35.66 -12.51
C LEU A 19 -19.16 -34.75 -12.72
N VAL A 20 -19.88 -34.40 -11.66
CA VAL A 20 -21.04 -33.49 -11.73
C VAL A 20 -20.60 -32.05 -12.07
N ILE A 21 -19.45 -31.60 -11.53
CA ILE A 21 -18.90 -30.29 -11.85
C ILE A 21 -18.45 -30.20 -13.33
N ILE A 22 -17.78 -31.24 -13.85
CA ILE A 22 -17.33 -31.30 -15.24
C ILE A 22 -18.53 -31.32 -16.21
N LEU A 23 -19.60 -32.04 -15.89
CA LEU A 23 -20.82 -32.08 -16.69
C LEU A 23 -21.57 -30.74 -16.64
N GLY A 24 -21.54 -30.01 -15.51
CA GLY A 24 -22.11 -28.66 -15.38
C GLY A 24 -21.39 -27.63 -16.25
N ILE A 25 -20.06 -27.66 -16.31
CA ILE A 25 -19.23 -26.77 -17.13
C ILE A 25 -19.46 -27.06 -18.63
N ALA A 26 -19.54 -28.34 -19.03
CA ALA A 26 -19.81 -28.71 -20.42
C ALA A 26 -21.21 -28.27 -20.87
N ALA A 27 -22.23 -28.33 -20.00
CA ALA A 27 -23.58 -27.86 -20.30
C ALA A 27 -23.64 -26.32 -20.45
N ALA A 28 -22.89 -25.59 -19.63
CA ALA A 28 -22.78 -24.13 -19.73
C ALA A 28 -22.09 -23.72 -21.04
N TYR A 29 -21.04 -24.42 -21.46
CA TYR A 29 -20.32 -24.15 -22.72
C TYR A 29 -21.18 -24.39 -23.93
N MET A 30 -22.00 -25.47 -23.95
CA MET A 30 -22.95 -25.75 -25.04
C MET A 30 -24.12 -24.75 -25.08
N ALA A 31 -24.49 -24.13 -23.96
CA ALA A 31 -25.54 -23.13 -23.94
C ALA A 31 -25.04 -21.79 -24.53
N VAL A 32 -23.79 -21.41 -24.30
CA VAL A 32 -23.17 -20.21 -24.89
C VAL A 32 -22.98 -20.37 -26.39
N ASP A 33 -22.53 -21.54 -26.87
CA ASP A 33 -22.38 -21.84 -28.32
C ASP A 33 -23.71 -21.85 -29.10
N ARG A 34 -24.85 -22.15 -28.44
CA ARG A 34 -26.20 -22.04 -29.04
C ARG A 34 -26.72 -20.61 -29.14
N ILE A 35 -26.31 -19.72 -28.23
CA ILE A 35 -26.73 -18.30 -28.27
C ILE A 35 -26.06 -17.57 -29.45
N ASP A 36 -24.78 -17.87 -29.71
CA ASP A 36 -24.04 -17.26 -30.83
C ASP A 36 -24.55 -17.77 -32.23
N LYS A 37 -24.94 -19.04 -32.33
CA LYS A 37 -25.46 -19.60 -33.60
C LYS A 37 -26.87 -19.12 -33.97
N ASN A 38 -27.69 -18.66 -33.03
CA ASN A 38 -29.02 -18.13 -33.30
C ASN A 38 -29.04 -16.64 -33.71
N LYS A 39 -27.90 -15.95 -33.67
CA LYS A 39 -27.80 -14.55 -34.15
C LYS A 39 -27.46 -14.41 -35.65
N ILE A 40 -27.16 -15.51 -36.35
CA ILE A 40 -26.65 -15.48 -37.74
C ILE A 40 -27.69 -15.94 -38.76
N SER A 41 -28.90 -16.35 -38.34
CA SER A 41 -29.92 -16.90 -39.27
C SER A 41 -31.21 -16.08 -39.25
N ASN A 42 -31.21 -14.90 -39.84
CA ASN A 42 -32.43 -14.25 -40.36
C ASN A 42 -32.02 -13.10 -41.28
N ASN A 43 -31.69 -13.42 -42.54
CA ASN A 43 -31.80 -12.52 -43.69
C ASN A 43 -31.70 -13.38 -44.94
N GLU A 44 -32.83 -13.71 -45.53
CA GLU A 44 -32.94 -14.16 -46.93
C GLU A 44 -33.71 -13.12 -47.78
N PRO A 45 -33.42 -13.05 -49.09
CA PRO A 45 -33.61 -11.85 -49.90
C PRO A 45 -34.94 -11.84 -50.68
N GLY A 46 -35.53 -10.67 -50.77
CA GLY A 46 -36.59 -10.39 -51.72
C GLY A 46 -36.05 -9.67 -52.95
N GLU A 47 -36.43 -10.14 -54.16
CA GLU A 47 -36.02 -9.66 -55.47
C GLU A 47 -36.72 -8.35 -55.91
N PRO A 48 -36.35 -7.75 -57.06
CA PRO A 48 -36.10 -6.31 -57.15
C PRO A 48 -37.24 -5.52 -57.84
N ALA A 49 -37.31 -4.25 -57.64
CA ALA A 49 -38.00 -3.30 -58.46
C ALA A 49 -37.12 -2.09 -58.80
N ASP A 50 -36.97 -1.85 -60.11
CA ASP A 50 -36.28 -0.75 -60.75
C ASP A 50 -36.70 0.63 -60.22
N ALA A 51 -35.78 1.53 -59.96
CA ALA A 51 -35.89 2.95 -60.31
C ALA A 51 -34.54 3.66 -60.16
N ILE A 52 -34.15 4.24 -61.25
CA ILE A 52 -33.09 5.18 -61.49
C ILE A 52 -33.18 6.39 -60.52
N THR A 53 -32.07 6.80 -59.88
CA THR A 53 -31.56 8.22 -59.94
C THR A 53 -30.38 8.44 -59.02
N SER A 54 -29.37 9.09 -59.62
CA SER A 54 -28.37 10.06 -59.08
C SER A 54 -27.56 9.69 -57.83
N ASN A 55 -26.31 9.35 -58.06
CA ASN A 55 -25.20 9.42 -57.11
C ASN A 55 -25.03 10.84 -56.53
N PRO A 56 -25.05 11.01 -55.20
CA PRO A 56 -24.33 12.09 -54.57
C PRO A 56 -22.89 11.56 -54.29
N LYS A 57 -21.88 12.28 -54.76
CA LYS A 57 -20.48 12.12 -54.34
C LYS A 57 -20.44 12.04 -52.83
N GLU A 58 -20.02 10.91 -52.27
CA GLU A 58 -19.52 10.88 -50.90
C GLU A 58 -18.24 11.71 -50.86
N GLU A 59 -18.33 12.88 -50.24
CA GLU A 59 -17.17 13.58 -49.75
C GLU A 59 -16.52 12.71 -48.66
N PRO A 60 -15.20 12.54 -48.65
CA PRO A 60 -14.52 11.83 -47.55
C PRO A 60 -14.78 12.63 -46.27
N SER A 61 -15.57 12.05 -45.37
CA SER A 61 -15.72 12.54 -44.01
C SER A 61 -14.34 12.45 -43.35
N THR A 62 -13.60 13.52 -43.39
CA THR A 62 -12.45 13.76 -42.52
C THR A 62 -13.01 14.02 -41.12
N SER A 63 -13.30 12.96 -40.39
CA SER A 63 -13.49 13.07 -38.95
C SER A 63 -12.14 13.54 -38.38
N GLU A 64 -12.07 14.79 -37.98
CA GLU A 64 -10.97 15.27 -37.19
C GLU A 64 -10.80 14.32 -35.97
N PRO A 65 -9.58 13.88 -35.66
CA PRO A 65 -9.37 13.03 -34.49
C PRO A 65 -9.87 13.80 -33.26
N GLN A 66 -10.81 13.20 -32.55
CA GLN A 66 -11.28 13.76 -31.27
C GLN A 66 -10.07 13.93 -30.33
N PRO A 67 -9.93 15.08 -29.67
CA PRO A 67 -8.85 15.30 -28.72
C PRO A 67 -8.88 14.21 -27.67
N LYS A 68 -7.71 13.59 -27.41
CA LYS A 68 -7.59 12.58 -26.36
C LYS A 68 -7.75 13.27 -25.02
N SER A 69 -8.65 12.77 -24.18
CA SER A 69 -8.82 13.29 -22.82
C SER A 69 -7.62 12.98 -21.94
N ASP A 70 -7.33 13.89 -21.02
CA ASP A 70 -6.33 13.67 -19.98
C ASP A 70 -6.70 12.45 -19.12
N ILE A 71 -5.66 11.77 -18.60
CA ILE A 71 -5.81 10.68 -17.65
C ILE A 71 -5.38 11.20 -16.27
N GLU A 72 -6.28 11.08 -15.31
CA GLU A 72 -6.01 11.47 -13.93
C GLU A 72 -5.97 10.26 -13.02
N ILE A 73 -4.96 10.19 -12.14
CA ILE A 73 -4.86 9.20 -11.08
C ILE A 73 -4.62 9.89 -9.75
N ASN A 74 -5.08 9.22 -8.68
CA ASN A 74 -4.88 9.63 -7.32
C ASN A 74 -4.07 8.58 -6.56
N ILE A 75 -2.90 8.97 -6.05
CA ILE A 75 -2.03 8.14 -5.22
C ILE A 75 -2.15 8.59 -3.78
N LYS A 76 -2.39 7.65 -2.86
CA LYS A 76 -2.36 7.92 -1.42
C LYS A 76 -1.24 7.12 -0.77
N ALA A 77 -0.40 7.82 -0.03
CA ALA A 77 0.68 7.20 0.70
C ALA A 77 0.64 7.60 2.18
N THR A 78 1.04 6.68 3.05
CA THR A 78 1.10 6.93 4.48
C THR A 78 2.27 6.21 5.13
N GLY A 79 2.60 6.56 6.38
CA GLY A 79 3.78 6.06 7.10
C GLY A 79 3.61 4.67 7.70
N ASP A 80 4.08 4.50 8.94
CA ASP A 80 4.35 3.21 9.56
C ASP A 80 3.08 2.53 10.10
N ILE A 81 2.84 1.31 9.67
CA ILE A 81 1.81 0.41 10.21
C ILE A 81 2.51 -0.61 11.10
N MET A 82 2.32 -0.49 12.43
CA MET A 82 2.94 -1.33 13.44
C MET A 82 1.90 -1.93 14.37
N PHE A 83 2.13 -3.16 14.83
CA PHE A 83 1.23 -3.86 15.74
C PHE A 83 1.95 -4.22 17.04
N HIS A 84 1.66 -3.47 18.11
CA HIS A 84 2.19 -3.68 19.45
C HIS A 84 1.29 -4.65 20.26
N PRO A 85 1.75 -5.17 21.40
CA PRO A 85 1.00 -6.15 22.19
C PRO A 85 -0.44 -5.72 22.50
N SER A 86 -0.67 -4.46 22.92
CA SER A 86 -2.03 -3.99 23.25
C SER A 86 -2.98 -3.91 22.05
N GLN A 87 -2.44 -3.78 20.82
CA GLN A 87 -3.24 -3.84 19.61
C GLN A 87 -3.59 -5.29 19.26
N ILE A 88 -2.62 -6.22 19.44
CA ILE A 88 -2.81 -7.65 19.21
C ILE A 88 -3.81 -8.19 20.23
N ASP A 89 -3.63 -7.89 21.51
CA ASP A 89 -4.53 -8.31 22.59
C ASP A 89 -5.95 -7.76 22.41
N GLY A 90 -6.07 -6.49 22.02
CA GLY A 90 -7.36 -5.84 21.78
C GLY A 90 -8.13 -6.36 20.58
N ALA A 91 -7.42 -6.94 19.61
CA ALA A 91 -8.03 -7.56 18.43
C ALA A 91 -8.44 -9.03 18.66
N TYR A 92 -8.01 -9.66 19.76
CA TYR A 92 -8.26 -11.07 20.02
C TYR A 92 -9.63 -11.32 20.59
N ASP A 93 -10.45 -12.15 19.91
CA ASP A 93 -11.71 -12.66 20.44
C ASP A 93 -11.49 -14.07 21.06
N SER A 94 -11.48 -14.14 22.39
CA SER A 94 -11.28 -15.39 23.14
C SER A 94 -12.40 -16.43 22.93
N ARG A 95 -13.58 -16.02 22.43
CA ARG A 95 -14.71 -16.92 22.17
C ARG A 95 -14.52 -17.71 20.87
N THR A 96 -13.87 -17.09 19.89
CA THR A 96 -13.61 -17.68 18.55
C THR A 96 -12.16 -18.15 18.40
N GLY A 97 -11.23 -17.60 19.19
CA GLY A 97 -9.80 -17.84 19.08
C GLY A 97 -9.18 -17.15 17.86
N THR A 98 -9.81 -16.08 17.34
CA THR A 98 -9.40 -15.34 16.15
C THR A 98 -9.10 -13.89 16.46
N TYR A 99 -8.45 -13.20 15.53
CA TYR A 99 -8.15 -11.77 15.62
C TYR A 99 -8.99 -10.97 14.62
N ASP A 100 -9.36 -9.74 14.99
CA ASP A 100 -10.02 -8.79 14.08
C ASP A 100 -9.44 -7.38 14.25
N PHE A 101 -8.71 -6.92 13.24
CA PHE A 101 -8.07 -5.60 13.21
C PHE A 101 -8.83 -4.54 12.39
N ARG A 102 -9.98 -4.89 11.78
CA ARG A 102 -10.73 -4.01 10.88
C ARG A 102 -11.18 -2.71 11.56
N ASN A 103 -11.44 -2.77 12.87
CA ASN A 103 -11.82 -1.59 13.63
C ASN A 103 -10.76 -0.48 13.59
N SER A 104 -9.47 -0.84 13.52
CA SER A 104 -8.37 0.13 13.46
C SER A 104 -8.40 0.99 12.19
N PHE A 105 -8.95 0.47 11.10
CA PHE A 105 -8.98 1.12 9.79
C PHE A 105 -10.36 1.68 9.40
N LYS A 106 -11.40 1.48 10.22
CA LYS A 106 -12.80 1.79 9.89
C LYS A 106 -13.03 3.22 9.41
N ALA A 107 -12.34 4.19 10.04
CA ALA A 107 -12.52 5.60 9.77
C ALA A 107 -11.76 6.10 8.52
N VAL A 108 -10.75 5.35 8.05
CA VAL A 108 -9.94 5.71 6.89
C VAL A 108 -10.26 4.87 5.65
N LYS A 109 -11.08 3.83 5.77
CA LYS A 109 -11.40 2.90 4.68
C LYS A 109 -11.88 3.62 3.42
N ASN A 110 -12.79 4.57 3.54
CA ASN A 110 -13.31 5.30 2.39
C ASN A 110 -12.23 6.14 1.69
N ILE A 111 -11.24 6.63 2.44
CA ILE A 111 -10.15 7.44 1.89
C ILE A 111 -9.32 6.60 0.91
N PHE A 112 -8.95 5.37 1.29
CA PHE A 112 -8.12 4.49 0.45
C PHE A 112 -8.93 3.77 -0.63
N THR A 113 -10.20 3.41 -0.39
CA THR A 113 -11.07 2.77 -1.39
C THR A 113 -11.22 3.62 -2.67
N TYR A 114 -11.10 4.93 -2.57
CA TYR A 114 -11.16 5.84 -3.73
C TYR A 114 -9.79 6.25 -4.27
N ALA A 115 -8.69 5.70 -3.74
CA ALA A 115 -7.38 5.86 -4.34
C ALA A 115 -7.23 4.95 -5.57
N ASP A 116 -6.46 5.39 -6.57
CA ASP A 116 -6.07 4.55 -7.69
C ASP A 116 -4.84 3.71 -7.35
N LEU A 117 -4.06 4.14 -6.35
CA LEU A 117 -2.93 3.43 -5.78
C LEU A 117 -2.71 3.85 -4.33
N ALA A 118 -2.74 2.90 -3.41
CA ALA A 118 -2.52 3.13 -1.98
C ALA A 118 -1.25 2.41 -1.49
N ILE A 119 -0.33 3.16 -0.84
CA ILE A 119 1.00 2.69 -0.43
C ILE A 119 1.20 2.96 1.07
N ALA A 120 1.70 1.96 1.83
CA ALA A 120 2.12 2.13 3.21
C ALA A 120 3.34 1.27 3.57
N ASN A 121 4.05 1.64 4.65
CA ASN A 121 5.09 0.80 5.24
C ASN A 121 4.48 -0.20 6.21
N PHE A 122 4.65 -1.50 5.94
CA PHE A 122 4.34 -2.56 6.90
C PHE A 122 5.58 -2.81 7.77
N GLU A 123 5.63 -2.20 8.95
CA GLU A 123 6.78 -2.27 9.83
C GLU A 123 6.65 -3.41 10.82
N GLY A 124 7.21 -4.54 10.44
CA GLY A 124 7.15 -5.80 11.18
C GLY A 124 7.05 -7.01 10.26
N THR A 125 6.66 -8.14 10.84
CA THR A 125 6.53 -9.42 10.14
C THR A 125 5.22 -10.14 10.47
N THR A 126 4.85 -11.12 9.62
CA THR A 126 3.76 -12.09 9.86
C THR A 126 4.32 -13.50 9.66
N ALA A 127 5.12 -13.96 10.64
CA ALA A 127 5.78 -15.26 10.60
C ALA A 127 4.89 -16.42 11.09
N GLY A 128 3.63 -16.13 11.50
CA GLY A 128 2.75 -17.06 12.19
C GLY A 128 3.22 -17.31 13.64
N ASN A 129 2.51 -18.18 14.36
CA ASN A 129 2.79 -18.44 15.78
C ASN A 129 3.40 -19.82 16.07
N SER A 130 3.83 -20.56 15.05
CA SER A 130 4.40 -21.90 15.23
C SER A 130 5.85 -21.90 15.74
N VAL A 131 6.60 -20.84 15.44
CA VAL A 131 8.03 -20.67 15.82
C VAL A 131 8.21 -19.44 16.69
N TYR A 132 7.54 -18.34 16.35
CA TYR A 132 7.58 -17.08 17.06
C TYR A 132 6.21 -16.77 17.65
N ALA A 133 6.14 -16.34 18.91
CA ALA A 133 4.89 -15.83 19.45
C ALA A 133 4.47 -14.55 18.71
N TYR A 134 3.18 -14.24 18.69
CA TYR A 134 2.73 -12.91 18.31
C TYR A 134 3.18 -11.91 19.37
N GLN A 135 3.86 -10.84 18.92
CA GLN A 135 4.46 -9.85 19.80
C GLN A 135 4.77 -8.55 19.07
N GLY A 136 4.94 -7.48 19.84
CA GLY A 136 5.47 -6.21 19.35
C GLY A 136 6.95 -6.03 19.70
N TYR A 137 7.33 -4.76 19.94
CA TYR A 137 8.72 -4.40 20.29
C TYR A 137 9.32 -5.34 21.35
N PRO A 138 10.61 -5.78 21.19
CA PRO A 138 11.58 -5.33 20.19
C PRO A 138 11.56 -6.12 18.86
N LEU A 139 10.82 -7.21 18.74
CA LEU A 139 10.78 -8.07 17.55
C LEU A 139 9.33 -8.28 17.15
N PHE A 140 8.87 -7.56 16.13
CA PHE A 140 7.47 -7.58 15.70
C PHE A 140 7.11 -8.85 14.93
N ASN A 141 6.06 -9.51 15.40
CA ASN A 141 5.40 -10.62 14.70
C ASN A 141 3.89 -10.54 14.93
N ALA A 142 3.15 -10.08 13.94
CA ALA A 142 1.71 -9.90 14.03
C ALA A 142 0.94 -11.13 13.50
N PRO A 143 -0.33 -11.35 13.96
CA PRO A 143 -1.25 -12.28 13.32
C PRO A 143 -1.50 -11.94 11.85
N ASP A 144 -1.78 -12.95 11.02
CA ASP A 144 -2.02 -12.74 9.58
C ASP A 144 -3.25 -11.87 9.30
N GLU A 145 -4.22 -11.84 10.21
CA GLU A 145 -5.45 -11.06 10.14
C GLU A 145 -5.20 -9.54 10.09
N VAL A 146 -4.01 -9.07 10.47
CA VAL A 146 -3.62 -7.66 10.25
C VAL A 146 -3.61 -7.32 8.76
N LEU A 147 -3.17 -8.28 7.92
CA LEU A 147 -3.09 -8.10 6.47
C LEU A 147 -4.47 -8.14 5.81
N ASP A 148 -5.42 -8.90 6.39
CA ASP A 148 -6.81 -8.88 5.94
C ASP A 148 -7.42 -7.49 6.16
N ALA A 149 -7.20 -6.90 7.35
CA ALA A 149 -7.68 -5.57 7.67
C ALA A 149 -7.03 -4.46 6.81
N ILE A 150 -5.74 -4.58 6.51
CA ILE A 150 -4.99 -3.66 5.63
C ILE A 150 -5.55 -3.73 4.20
N GLN A 151 -5.71 -4.95 3.66
CA GLN A 151 -6.27 -5.16 2.31
C GLN A 151 -7.71 -4.65 2.22
N GLU A 152 -8.58 -4.96 3.20
CA GLU A 152 -9.95 -4.48 3.24
C GLU A 152 -10.05 -2.95 3.41
N ALA A 153 -9.03 -2.30 3.96
CA ALA A 153 -8.94 -0.85 4.03
C ALA A 153 -8.63 -0.19 2.68
N GLY A 154 -8.15 -0.98 1.69
CA GLY A 154 -7.92 -0.51 0.32
C GLY A 154 -6.45 -0.24 -0.02
N PHE A 155 -5.50 -0.83 0.71
CA PHE A 155 -4.08 -0.73 0.36
C PHE A 155 -3.71 -1.70 -0.76
N ASP A 156 -2.85 -1.25 -1.69
CA ASP A 156 -2.39 -2.00 -2.85
C ASP A 156 -0.93 -2.45 -2.73
N VAL A 157 -0.08 -1.63 -2.12
CA VAL A 157 1.36 -1.87 -2.03
C VAL A 157 1.83 -1.73 -0.59
N MET A 158 2.42 -2.79 -0.06
CA MET A 158 3.14 -2.79 1.20
C MET A 158 4.63 -2.65 0.97
N VAL A 159 5.19 -1.54 1.45
CA VAL A 159 6.65 -1.40 1.56
C VAL A 159 7.11 -2.26 2.73
N THR A 160 8.14 -3.07 2.52
CA THR A 160 8.63 -4.03 3.49
C THR A 160 10.11 -3.84 3.85
N ALA A 161 10.82 -2.89 3.21
CA ALA A 161 12.16 -2.50 3.62
C ALA A 161 12.10 -1.53 4.80
N ASN A 162 12.26 -2.04 6.01
CA ASN A 162 12.31 -1.28 7.25
C ASN A 162 13.25 -1.97 8.26
N ASN A 163 13.52 -1.31 9.39
CA ASN A 163 14.41 -1.82 10.42
C ASN A 163 13.90 -3.09 11.12
N HIS A 164 12.57 -3.41 11.01
CA HIS A 164 11.93 -4.60 11.55
C HIS A 164 11.70 -5.72 10.52
N SER A 165 12.20 -5.58 9.30
CA SER A 165 12.06 -6.60 8.24
C SER A 165 12.62 -7.97 8.62
N LEU A 166 13.64 -8.00 9.50
CA LEU A 166 14.39 -9.21 9.87
C LEU A 166 14.05 -9.75 11.27
N ASP A 167 13.02 -9.24 11.94
CA ASP A 167 12.65 -9.60 13.31
C ASP A 167 12.40 -11.10 13.50
N THR A 168 11.78 -11.73 12.53
CA THR A 168 11.54 -13.19 12.52
C THR A 168 12.43 -13.95 11.55
N ARG A 169 13.62 -13.40 11.25
CA ARG A 169 14.66 -14.00 10.44
C ARG A 169 14.26 -14.22 8.97
N LYS A 170 15.09 -14.96 8.21
CA LYS A 170 14.85 -15.28 6.79
C LYS A 170 13.46 -15.88 6.52
N ALA A 171 13.05 -16.83 7.33
CA ALA A 171 11.76 -17.50 7.18
C ALA A 171 10.58 -16.52 7.34
N GLY A 172 10.73 -15.55 8.25
CA GLY A 172 9.72 -14.52 8.46
C GLY A 172 9.61 -13.54 7.29
N ILE A 173 10.72 -13.10 6.71
CA ILE A 173 10.70 -12.27 5.47
C ILE A 173 9.91 -13.00 4.39
N ILE A 174 10.29 -14.25 4.08
CA ILE A 174 9.66 -15.05 3.02
C ILE A 174 8.15 -15.16 3.28
N ARG A 175 7.77 -15.54 4.51
CA ARG A 175 6.37 -15.73 4.85
C ARG A 175 5.57 -14.42 4.82
N THR A 176 6.13 -13.34 5.31
CA THR A 176 5.48 -12.01 5.28
C THR A 176 5.14 -11.61 3.85
N ILE A 177 6.10 -11.74 2.92
CA ILE A 177 5.88 -11.48 1.50
C ILE A 177 4.77 -12.37 0.95
N GLU A 178 4.81 -13.68 1.24
CA GLU A 178 3.79 -14.63 0.77
C GLU A 178 2.40 -14.31 1.30
N GLN A 179 2.28 -13.91 2.57
CA GLN A 179 1.01 -13.55 3.17
C GLN A 179 0.42 -12.25 2.61
N ILE A 180 1.25 -11.25 2.34
CA ILE A 180 0.84 -10.00 1.68
C ILE A 180 0.36 -10.30 0.25
N GLN A 181 1.17 -11.02 -0.53
CA GLN A 181 0.85 -11.38 -1.92
C GLN A 181 -0.37 -12.29 -2.05
N ALA A 182 -0.59 -13.21 -1.11
CA ALA A 182 -1.78 -14.07 -1.07
C ALA A 182 -3.09 -13.28 -0.92
N ARG A 183 -3.03 -12.03 -0.44
CA ARG A 183 -4.16 -11.10 -0.31
C ARG A 183 -4.28 -10.12 -1.47
N GLY A 184 -3.50 -10.32 -2.53
CA GLY A 184 -3.54 -9.49 -3.74
C GLY A 184 -2.83 -8.15 -3.60
N MET A 185 -2.10 -7.90 -2.52
CA MET A 185 -1.25 -6.71 -2.38
C MET A 185 0.16 -7.00 -2.90
N ASP A 186 0.81 -5.99 -3.45
CA ASP A 186 2.20 -6.09 -3.87
C ASP A 186 3.17 -5.76 -2.73
N THR A 187 4.42 -6.24 -2.86
CA THR A 187 5.51 -5.95 -1.92
C THR A 187 6.70 -5.35 -2.64
N VAL A 188 7.41 -4.44 -1.99
CA VAL A 188 8.66 -3.87 -2.48
C VAL A 188 9.63 -3.61 -1.33
N GLY A 189 10.92 -3.86 -1.58
CA GLY A 189 12.00 -3.59 -0.61
C GLY A 189 12.55 -4.82 0.09
N THR A 190 11.78 -5.90 0.22
CA THR A 190 12.29 -7.22 0.61
C THR A 190 11.89 -8.30 -0.38
N TYR A 191 12.69 -9.38 -0.47
CA TYR A 191 12.54 -10.42 -1.49
C TYR A 191 12.75 -11.80 -0.87
N LYS A 192 12.11 -12.83 -1.43
CA LYS A 192 12.24 -14.23 -1.00
C LYS A 192 13.58 -14.83 -1.41
N GLU A 193 14.09 -14.38 -2.53
CA GLU A 193 15.36 -14.76 -3.17
C GLU A 193 15.83 -13.58 -4.04
N LYS A 194 16.93 -13.74 -4.78
CA LYS A 194 17.42 -12.69 -5.69
C LYS A 194 16.32 -12.32 -6.69
N PRO A 195 15.81 -11.10 -6.69
CA PRO A 195 14.78 -10.67 -7.64
C PRO A 195 15.41 -10.44 -9.03
N GLU A 196 14.59 -10.53 -10.08
CA GLU A 196 14.98 -10.08 -11.43
C GLU A 196 15.19 -8.56 -11.45
N THR A 197 14.40 -7.84 -10.71
CA THR A 197 14.53 -6.40 -10.49
C THR A 197 14.11 -6.04 -9.06
N ARG A 198 14.72 -5.01 -8.48
CA ARG A 198 14.33 -4.46 -7.18
C ARG A 198 13.20 -3.43 -7.27
N VAL A 199 12.82 -3.04 -8.48
CA VAL A 199 11.82 -2.03 -8.75
C VAL A 199 10.46 -2.68 -8.97
N LEU A 200 9.43 -2.24 -8.24
CA LEU A 200 8.05 -2.63 -8.51
C LEU A 200 7.47 -1.71 -9.60
N MET A 201 7.08 -2.29 -10.72
CA MET A 201 6.39 -1.57 -11.81
C MET A 201 4.89 -1.79 -11.71
N LYS A 202 4.11 -0.68 -11.68
CA LYS A 202 2.64 -0.67 -11.70
C LYS A 202 2.14 0.08 -12.91
N ASP A 203 1.09 -0.41 -13.54
CA ASP A 203 0.31 0.34 -14.52
C ASP A 203 -1.02 0.75 -13.88
N VAL A 204 -1.22 2.05 -13.72
CA VAL A 204 -2.42 2.62 -13.13
C VAL A 204 -3.11 3.46 -14.20
N LYS A 205 -4.17 2.93 -14.80
CA LYS A 205 -4.92 3.59 -15.89
C LYS A 205 -4.05 4.04 -17.08
N GLY A 206 -2.96 3.30 -17.38
CA GLY A 206 -2.03 3.64 -18.47
C GLY A 206 -0.94 4.64 -18.08
N ILE A 207 -0.80 4.96 -16.80
CA ILE A 207 0.36 5.66 -16.22
C ILE A 207 1.26 4.63 -15.56
N LYS A 208 2.51 4.52 -16.02
CA LYS A 208 3.51 3.58 -15.51
C LYS A 208 4.22 4.19 -14.31
N ILE A 209 4.07 3.55 -13.16
CA ILE A 209 4.69 3.96 -11.90
C ILE A 209 5.78 2.97 -11.52
N ALA A 210 6.99 3.44 -11.28
CA ALA A 210 8.07 2.67 -10.69
C ALA A 210 8.16 3.00 -9.20
N ILE A 211 8.17 1.97 -8.34
CA ILE A 211 8.29 2.14 -6.89
C ILE A 211 9.58 1.44 -6.44
N LEU A 212 10.47 2.22 -5.81
CA LEU A 212 11.68 1.79 -5.15
C LEU A 212 11.47 1.85 -3.63
N SER A 213 12.08 0.94 -2.88
CA SER A 213 12.04 1.02 -1.42
C SER A 213 13.34 0.55 -0.79
N TYR A 214 13.82 1.30 0.23
CA TYR A 214 15.08 1.07 0.93
C TYR A 214 14.98 1.40 2.42
N THR A 215 15.78 0.70 3.23
CA THR A 215 15.95 0.97 4.67
C THR A 215 17.41 1.27 5.03
N GLU A 216 17.65 2.11 6.04
CA GLU A 216 19.02 2.37 6.52
C GLU A 216 19.62 1.19 7.27
N MET A 217 18.82 0.36 7.96
CA MET A 217 19.31 -0.71 8.81
C MET A 217 18.26 -1.81 9.05
N VAL A 218 18.67 -2.87 9.75
CA VAL A 218 17.80 -3.93 10.27
C VAL A 218 18.07 -4.20 11.75
N ASN A 219 18.17 -3.15 12.55
CA ASN A 219 18.33 -3.18 14.01
C ASN A 219 19.49 -4.06 14.52
N GLY A 220 20.62 -4.11 13.79
CA GLY A 220 21.79 -4.91 14.17
C GLY A 220 21.62 -6.41 13.93
N LEU A 221 20.60 -6.81 13.15
CA LEU A 221 20.34 -8.21 12.83
C LEU A 221 21.01 -8.67 11.53
N GLU A 222 21.86 -7.84 10.92
CA GLU A 222 22.52 -8.12 9.63
C GLU A 222 23.24 -9.48 9.63
N SER A 223 23.89 -9.83 10.74
CA SER A 223 24.65 -11.09 10.89
C SER A 223 23.78 -12.35 10.95
N VAL A 224 22.47 -12.21 11.03
CA VAL A 224 21.52 -13.34 11.04
C VAL A 224 21.36 -13.97 9.65
N LEU A 225 21.63 -13.20 8.60
CA LEU A 225 21.69 -13.66 7.21
C LEU A 225 23.13 -13.86 6.78
N SER A 226 23.34 -14.68 5.76
CA SER A 226 24.61 -14.64 5.03
C SER A 226 24.76 -13.27 4.34
N PRO A 227 25.98 -12.77 4.08
CA PRO A 227 26.15 -11.52 3.34
C PRO A 227 25.44 -11.54 1.99
N GLN A 228 25.40 -12.70 1.31
CA GLN A 228 24.71 -12.87 0.03
C GLN A 228 23.18 -12.78 0.19
N ASP A 229 22.62 -13.43 1.21
CA ASP A 229 21.17 -13.34 1.48
C ASP A 229 20.78 -11.92 1.87
N LEU A 230 21.56 -11.25 2.70
CA LEU A 230 21.28 -9.87 3.11
C LEU A 230 21.27 -8.92 1.90
N ASP A 231 22.26 -9.06 1.02
CA ASP A 231 22.42 -8.24 -0.18
C ASP A 231 21.25 -8.37 -1.17
N VAL A 232 20.64 -9.55 -1.27
CA VAL A 232 19.58 -9.83 -2.25
C VAL A 232 18.17 -9.80 -1.66
N MET A 233 18.01 -10.02 -0.35
CA MET A 233 16.68 -10.14 0.27
C MET A 233 16.17 -8.85 0.88
N ILE A 234 17.04 -7.88 1.18
CA ILE A 234 16.64 -6.61 1.80
C ILE A 234 17.34 -5.46 1.10
N ASN A 235 16.59 -4.49 0.64
CA ASN A 235 17.14 -3.26 0.10
C ASN A 235 17.64 -2.36 1.25
N ILE A 236 18.88 -2.58 1.69
CA ILE A 236 19.58 -1.63 2.55
C ILE A 236 20.09 -0.48 1.66
N ILE A 237 20.03 0.75 2.15
CA ILE A 237 20.43 1.96 1.42
C ILE A 237 21.87 1.82 0.91
N ASP A 238 22.01 1.77 -0.40
CA ASP A 238 23.24 1.79 -1.16
C ASP A 238 23.04 2.72 -2.37
N GLU A 239 23.83 3.78 -2.46
CA GLU A 239 23.68 4.80 -3.50
C GLU A 239 23.89 4.24 -4.92
N THR A 240 24.72 3.19 -5.07
CA THR A 240 24.92 2.53 -6.36
C THR A 240 23.66 1.79 -6.76
N LYS A 241 23.09 0.97 -5.85
CA LYS A 241 21.85 0.23 -6.09
C LYS A 241 20.67 1.17 -6.40
N ILE A 242 20.55 2.26 -5.66
CA ILE A 242 19.50 3.28 -5.91
C ILE A 242 19.64 3.86 -7.31
N LYS A 243 20.85 4.24 -7.73
CA LYS A 243 21.12 4.77 -9.08
C LYS A 243 20.81 3.74 -10.18
N GLU A 244 21.18 2.46 -9.96
CA GLU A 244 20.85 1.36 -10.88
C GLU A 244 19.33 1.19 -11.02
N ASP A 245 18.58 1.23 -9.92
CA ASP A 245 17.13 1.06 -9.91
C ASP A 245 16.42 2.24 -10.57
N ILE A 246 16.90 3.47 -10.38
CA ILE A 246 16.41 4.65 -11.10
C ILE A 246 16.67 4.51 -12.60
N ALA A 247 17.86 4.06 -12.99
CA ALA A 247 18.20 3.82 -14.40
C ALA A 247 17.29 2.75 -15.01
N TYR A 248 17.05 1.65 -14.29
CA TYR A 248 16.11 0.59 -14.71
C TYR A 248 14.70 1.14 -14.89
N ALA A 249 14.18 1.92 -13.92
CA ALA A 249 12.84 2.52 -14.02
C ALA A 249 12.70 3.39 -15.28
N LYS A 250 13.73 4.17 -15.62
CA LYS A 250 13.77 4.98 -16.84
C LYS A 250 13.80 4.11 -18.11
N GLU A 251 14.61 3.03 -18.11
CA GLU A 251 14.67 2.07 -19.23
C GLU A 251 13.31 1.41 -19.48
N GLN A 252 12.56 1.07 -18.40
CA GLN A 252 11.20 0.57 -18.47
C GLN A 252 10.16 1.64 -18.86
N LYS A 253 10.60 2.88 -19.09
CA LYS A 253 9.77 4.03 -19.44
C LYS A 253 8.68 4.29 -18.38
N ALA A 254 9.09 4.29 -17.10
CA ALA A 254 8.22 4.75 -16.05
C ALA A 254 7.83 6.22 -16.30
N ASP A 255 6.55 6.50 -16.18
CA ASP A 255 6.00 7.85 -16.27
C ASP A 255 6.26 8.63 -14.98
N VAL A 256 6.29 7.92 -13.83
CA VAL A 256 6.54 8.45 -12.48
C VAL A 256 7.45 7.49 -11.72
N ILE A 257 8.45 8.02 -11.01
CA ILE A 257 9.33 7.24 -10.14
C ILE A 257 9.11 7.68 -8.69
N ILE A 258 8.68 6.75 -7.84
CA ILE A 258 8.46 6.94 -6.40
C ILE A 258 9.55 6.19 -5.63
N ALA A 259 10.24 6.87 -4.71
CA ALA A 259 11.15 6.25 -3.75
C ALA A 259 10.50 6.28 -2.36
N TYR A 260 10.29 5.11 -1.76
CA TYR A 260 9.83 5.01 -0.38
C TYR A 260 11.01 4.65 0.53
N MET A 261 11.36 5.56 1.45
CA MET A 261 12.60 5.51 2.22
C MET A 261 12.31 5.35 3.72
N HIS A 262 12.83 4.28 4.32
CA HIS A 262 12.79 4.06 5.75
C HIS A 262 14.12 4.49 6.37
N TRP A 263 14.18 5.73 6.85
CA TRP A 263 15.42 6.45 7.13
C TRP A 263 15.34 7.50 8.24
N GLY A 264 16.48 8.01 8.65
CA GLY A 264 16.59 9.13 9.59
C GLY A 264 16.74 8.66 11.05
N ASN A 265 16.43 9.54 11.97
CA ASN A 265 16.54 9.25 13.41
C ASN A 265 15.16 9.15 14.05
N GLU A 266 14.91 8.10 14.83
CA GLU A 266 13.68 7.96 15.60
C GLU A 266 13.40 9.21 16.42
N TYR A 267 12.14 9.65 16.42
CA TYR A 267 11.59 10.77 17.18
C TYR A 267 12.15 12.15 16.81
N ALA A 268 13.01 12.26 15.80
CA ALA A 268 13.50 13.54 15.30
C ALA A 268 12.45 14.20 14.37
N ARG A 269 12.00 15.39 14.74
CA ARG A 269 10.98 16.13 13.96
C ARG A 269 11.55 16.92 12.76
N VAL A 270 12.85 16.87 12.55
CA VAL A 270 13.54 17.49 11.42
C VAL A 270 14.44 16.44 10.79
N GLN A 271 14.46 16.43 9.47
CA GLN A 271 15.34 15.54 8.70
C GLN A 271 16.82 15.82 9.02
N ASN A 272 17.64 14.78 8.98
CA ASN A 272 19.07 14.91 9.11
C ASN A 272 19.77 15.16 7.76
N GLN A 273 21.04 15.55 7.80
CA GLN A 273 21.83 15.83 6.60
C GLN A 273 21.92 14.62 5.64
N ARG A 274 21.93 13.38 6.16
CA ARG A 274 21.98 12.18 5.31
C ARG A 274 20.70 12.01 4.51
N GLN A 275 19.54 12.29 5.11
CA GLN A 275 18.26 12.30 4.40
C GLN A 275 18.26 13.35 3.28
N GLU A 276 18.77 14.56 3.52
CA GLU A 276 18.84 15.62 2.51
C GLU A 276 19.75 15.22 1.35
N ILE A 277 20.97 14.73 1.62
CA ILE A 277 21.92 14.30 0.57
C ILE A 277 21.30 13.18 -0.30
N LEU A 278 20.64 12.20 0.32
CA LEU A 278 20.02 11.10 -0.41
C LEU A 278 18.81 11.59 -1.22
N ALA A 279 18.01 12.51 -0.67
CA ALA A 279 16.88 13.11 -1.39
C ALA A 279 17.35 13.85 -2.62
N ASP A 280 18.35 14.73 -2.48
CA ASP A 280 18.91 15.50 -3.60
C ASP A 280 19.45 14.56 -4.69
N MET A 281 20.24 13.54 -4.32
CA MET A 281 20.77 12.54 -5.25
C MET A 281 19.65 11.82 -6.03
N MET A 282 18.57 11.43 -5.35
CA MET A 282 17.46 10.73 -5.99
C MET A 282 16.65 11.66 -6.91
N LEU A 283 16.37 12.89 -6.47
CA LEU A 283 15.66 13.89 -7.28
C LEU A 283 16.46 14.26 -8.53
N GLU A 284 17.77 14.50 -8.40
CA GLU A 284 18.67 14.75 -9.54
C GLU A 284 18.75 13.49 -10.43
N GLY A 285 18.75 12.30 -9.83
CA GLY A 285 18.71 11.01 -10.52
C GLY A 285 17.45 10.79 -11.35
N GLY A 286 16.35 11.48 -11.05
CA GLY A 286 15.08 11.42 -11.79
C GLY A 286 13.92 10.80 -11.02
N VAL A 287 14.03 10.64 -9.69
CA VAL A 287 12.88 10.36 -8.83
C VAL A 287 11.98 11.59 -8.81
N ASP A 288 10.67 11.39 -8.89
CA ASP A 288 9.68 12.45 -8.87
C ASP A 288 9.10 12.67 -7.46
N ILE A 289 8.92 11.58 -6.70
CA ILE A 289 8.29 11.59 -5.39
C ILE A 289 9.11 10.77 -4.41
N ILE A 290 9.47 11.36 -3.25
CA ILE A 290 10.11 10.66 -2.14
C ILE A 290 9.16 10.66 -0.94
N LEU A 291 8.90 9.47 -0.40
CA LEU A 291 8.03 9.23 0.73
C LEU A 291 8.87 8.60 1.86
N GLY A 292 8.96 9.28 3.00
CA GLY A 292 9.78 8.86 4.11
C GLY A 292 8.98 8.26 5.28
N SER A 293 9.63 7.35 6.02
CA SER A 293 9.16 6.73 7.26
C SER A 293 10.33 6.41 8.19
N HIS A 294 10.13 5.80 9.34
CA HIS A 294 11.07 5.44 10.41
C HIS A 294 11.14 6.43 11.58
N PRO A 295 11.14 7.77 11.42
CA PRO A 295 11.21 8.66 12.59
C PRO A 295 10.04 8.52 13.56
N HIS A 296 8.93 7.85 13.16
CA HIS A 296 7.69 7.68 13.92
C HIS A 296 7.01 9.00 14.29
N VAL A 297 7.50 10.10 13.76
CA VAL A 297 6.95 11.46 13.87
C VAL A 297 7.01 12.12 12.50
N ILE A 298 6.09 13.02 12.24
CA ILE A 298 6.07 13.76 10.98
C ILE A 298 7.30 14.68 10.91
N GLN A 299 8.02 14.62 9.78
CA GLN A 299 9.09 15.55 9.41
C GLN A 299 8.61 16.45 8.27
N PRO A 300 9.32 17.56 7.96
CA PRO A 300 8.95 18.48 6.90
C PRO A 300 8.73 17.82 5.55
N ALA A 301 7.87 18.45 4.75
CA ALA A 301 7.72 18.14 3.34
C ALA A 301 8.20 19.33 2.50
N LYS A 302 8.74 19.04 1.32
CA LYS A 302 9.22 20.06 0.38
C LYS A 302 8.77 19.76 -1.03
N GLN A 303 8.42 20.80 -1.76
CA GLN A 303 8.14 20.74 -3.19
C GLN A 303 9.25 21.46 -3.94
N TYR A 304 9.69 20.89 -5.02
CA TYR A 304 10.77 21.41 -5.87
C TYR A 304 10.25 21.59 -7.30
N GLU A 305 10.66 22.66 -7.95
CA GLU A 305 10.47 22.85 -9.37
C GLU A 305 11.80 22.64 -10.09
N THR A 306 11.89 21.59 -10.91
CA THR A 306 13.10 21.24 -11.64
C THR A 306 12.75 20.96 -13.10
N ASP A 307 13.35 21.71 -14.03
CA ASP A 307 13.12 21.56 -15.49
C ASP A 307 11.61 21.64 -15.89
N GLY A 308 10.85 22.49 -15.19
CA GLY A 308 9.43 22.67 -15.42
C GLY A 308 8.55 21.53 -14.87
N LYS A 309 9.12 20.64 -14.06
CA LYS A 309 8.40 19.55 -13.37
C LYS A 309 8.40 19.76 -11.87
N THR A 310 7.24 19.55 -11.28
CA THR A 310 7.09 19.48 -9.84
C THR A 310 7.63 18.16 -9.32
N LYS A 311 8.46 18.20 -8.28
CA LYS A 311 8.95 17.06 -7.51
C LYS A 311 8.61 17.23 -6.05
N TYR A 312 8.50 16.14 -5.32
CA TYR A 312 8.03 16.17 -3.94
C TYR A 312 8.82 15.26 -3.00
N VAL A 313 9.07 15.74 -1.80
CA VAL A 313 9.66 14.96 -0.70
C VAL A 313 8.84 15.16 0.56
N ALA A 314 8.36 14.06 1.16
CA ALA A 314 7.96 14.00 2.57
C ALA A 314 9.05 13.24 3.32
N TYR A 315 9.81 13.91 4.17
CA TYR A 315 10.93 13.25 4.86
C TYR A 315 10.50 12.20 5.87
N SER A 316 9.32 12.37 6.51
CA SER A 316 8.63 11.34 7.27
C SER A 316 7.14 11.64 7.37
N MET A 317 6.33 10.62 7.09
CA MET A 317 4.87 10.68 7.21
C MET A 317 4.36 10.30 8.61
N GLY A 318 5.26 9.97 9.56
CA GLY A 318 4.93 9.56 10.92
C GLY A 318 4.27 8.18 11.00
N ASN A 319 3.62 7.88 12.10
CA ASN A 319 2.89 6.63 12.30
C ASN A 319 1.49 6.70 11.68
N PHE A 320 1.17 5.74 10.81
CA PHE A 320 -0.22 5.55 10.39
C PHE A 320 -1.01 4.82 11.48
N LEU A 321 -0.48 3.71 11.97
CA LEU A 321 -1.07 2.93 13.06
C LEU A 321 0.04 2.39 13.96
N SER A 322 0.04 2.79 15.23
CA SER A 322 1.02 2.35 16.21
C SER A 322 0.47 2.48 17.64
N ASN A 323 1.09 1.82 18.61
CA ASN A 323 0.87 2.10 20.04
C ASN A 323 2.05 2.84 20.66
N GLN A 324 2.91 3.48 19.87
CA GLN A 324 3.89 4.42 20.36
C GLN A 324 3.18 5.70 20.80
N ARG A 325 3.32 6.05 22.09
CA ARG A 325 2.67 7.19 22.73
C ARG A 325 3.33 7.51 24.07
N GLU A 326 2.85 8.57 24.72
CA GLU A 326 3.46 9.03 25.96
C GLU A 326 3.66 7.90 26.99
N GLU A 327 2.59 7.16 27.31
CA GLU A 327 2.65 6.13 28.34
C GLU A 327 3.48 4.89 27.95
N THR A 328 3.66 4.63 26.66
CA THR A 328 4.44 3.47 26.18
C THR A 328 5.91 3.79 25.94
N LEU A 329 6.25 5.05 25.68
CA LEU A 329 7.62 5.50 25.40
C LEU A 329 8.34 6.05 26.62
N ALA A 330 7.60 6.53 27.65
CA ALA A 330 8.19 7.01 28.89
C ALA A 330 9.11 5.98 29.60
N PRO A 331 8.80 4.67 29.65
CA PRO A 331 9.70 3.66 30.20
C PRO A 331 11.07 3.56 29.50
N TYR A 332 11.14 3.98 28.23
CA TYR A 332 12.37 4.01 27.44
C TYR A 332 13.09 5.35 27.51
N GLY A 333 12.64 6.27 28.36
CA GLY A 333 13.28 7.58 28.58
C GLY A 333 12.91 8.63 27.52
N ILE A 334 11.95 8.37 26.67
CA ILE A 334 11.47 9.35 25.68
C ILE A 334 10.53 10.33 26.39
N SER A 335 10.85 11.62 26.33
CA SER A 335 10.09 12.64 27.03
C SER A 335 8.70 12.85 26.41
N LYS A 336 7.76 13.35 27.22
CA LYS A 336 6.40 13.68 26.81
C LYS A 336 6.37 14.70 25.65
N GLU A 337 7.29 15.65 25.65
CA GLU A 337 7.39 16.70 24.63
C GLU A 337 7.70 16.10 23.24
N ILE A 338 8.32 14.92 23.21
CA ILE A 338 8.65 14.17 21.98
C ILE A 338 7.58 13.13 21.69
N SER A 339 7.26 12.27 22.67
CA SER A 339 6.38 11.13 22.47
C SER A 339 4.93 11.48 22.07
N LYS A 340 4.46 12.68 22.41
CA LYS A 340 3.14 13.16 21.97
C LYS A 340 2.99 13.22 20.45
N TYR A 341 4.08 13.34 19.69
CA TYR A 341 4.06 13.41 18.22
C TYR A 341 4.02 12.03 17.57
N THR A 342 4.26 10.93 18.31
CA THR A 342 4.18 9.58 17.75
C THR A 342 2.74 9.07 17.55
N GLU A 343 1.76 9.81 18.07
CA GLU A 343 0.33 9.56 17.81
C GLU A 343 -0.15 10.22 16.51
N ASP A 344 0.70 11.07 15.90
CA ASP A 344 0.39 11.86 14.72
C ASP A 344 0.90 11.18 13.46
N GLY A 345 0.10 11.19 12.41
CA GLY A 345 0.46 10.69 11.09
C GLY A 345 -0.21 11.51 9.99
N VAL A 346 0.12 11.19 8.76
CA VAL A 346 -0.44 11.88 7.59
C VAL A 346 -0.63 10.92 6.43
N ILE A 347 -1.72 11.10 5.69
CA ILE A 347 -1.83 10.59 4.33
C ILE A 347 -1.42 11.72 3.38
N VAL A 348 -0.43 11.44 2.55
CA VAL A 348 -0.06 12.29 1.41
C VAL A 348 -0.92 11.88 0.24
N ASP A 349 -1.70 12.82 -0.29
CA ASP A 349 -2.67 12.64 -1.37
C ASP A 349 -2.17 13.37 -2.61
N ILE A 350 -1.76 12.62 -3.63
CA ILE A 350 -1.06 13.11 -4.82
C ILE A 350 -1.92 12.88 -6.05
N GLU A 351 -2.28 13.94 -6.74
CA GLU A 351 -2.97 13.90 -8.03
C GLU A 351 -1.96 14.01 -9.17
N ILE A 352 -1.93 13.02 -10.05
CA ILE A 352 -1.07 12.97 -11.24
C ILE A 352 -1.94 13.02 -12.49
N VAL A 353 -1.52 13.81 -13.46
CA VAL A 353 -2.19 13.97 -14.75
C VAL A 353 -1.24 13.58 -15.87
N LYS A 354 -1.73 12.77 -16.80
CA LYS A 354 -1.12 12.52 -18.10
C LYS A 354 -1.92 13.24 -19.16
N ASN A 355 -1.34 14.24 -19.79
CA ASN A 355 -1.97 14.98 -20.87
C ASN A 355 -2.30 14.03 -22.04
N GLY A 356 -3.55 14.02 -22.50
CA GLY A 356 -4.00 13.10 -23.52
C GLY A 356 -3.42 13.36 -24.91
N GLU A 357 -3.02 14.60 -25.21
CA GLU A 357 -2.47 14.98 -26.51
C GLU A 357 -0.94 14.81 -26.54
N THR A 358 -0.24 15.35 -25.54
CA THR A 358 1.22 15.35 -25.48
C THR A 358 1.81 14.11 -24.83
N GLY A 359 1.04 13.44 -23.97
CA GLY A 359 1.53 12.34 -23.11
C GLY A 359 2.40 12.83 -21.95
N GLU A 360 2.51 14.13 -21.72
CA GLU A 360 3.29 14.71 -20.63
C GLU A 360 2.66 14.39 -19.27
N ILE A 361 3.50 14.05 -18.30
CA ILE A 361 3.12 13.77 -16.93
C ILE A 361 3.42 14.97 -16.04
N SER A 362 2.46 15.31 -15.19
CA SER A 362 2.65 16.33 -14.16
C SER A 362 1.99 15.95 -12.84
N ILE A 363 2.58 16.37 -11.73
CA ILE A 363 1.92 16.38 -10.42
C ILE A 363 1.01 17.60 -10.41
N LYS A 364 -0.31 17.35 -10.43
CA LYS A 364 -1.34 18.41 -10.49
C LYS A 364 -1.56 19.03 -9.11
N ASN A 365 -1.55 18.21 -8.08
CA ASN A 365 -1.84 18.65 -6.72
C ASN A 365 -1.24 17.70 -5.69
N ILE A 366 -0.84 18.26 -4.54
CA ILE A 366 -0.42 17.51 -3.37
C ILE A 366 -1.17 18.06 -2.17
N ARG A 367 -1.91 17.18 -1.49
CA ARG A 367 -2.64 17.50 -0.26
C ARG A 367 -2.22 16.56 0.84
N TYR A 368 -2.52 16.89 2.07
CA TYR A 368 -2.39 15.93 3.17
C TYR A 368 -3.64 15.89 4.02
N ILE A 369 -3.89 14.66 4.52
CA ILE A 369 -4.96 14.37 5.45
C ILE A 369 -4.29 14.06 6.79
N PRO A 370 -4.35 15.00 7.76
CA PRO A 370 -3.82 14.78 9.10
C PRO A 370 -4.55 13.63 9.79
N LEU A 371 -3.78 12.75 10.40
CA LEU A 371 -4.26 11.57 11.13
C LEU A 371 -3.87 11.65 12.60
N TRP A 372 -4.70 11.05 13.44
CA TRP A 372 -4.38 10.82 14.84
C TRP A 372 -4.77 9.40 15.23
N VAL A 373 -3.88 8.70 15.94
CA VAL A 373 -4.13 7.34 16.42
C VAL A 373 -4.82 7.40 17.78
N TYR A 374 -6.12 7.12 17.79
CA TYR A 374 -6.90 6.95 19.02
C TYR A 374 -6.54 5.66 19.73
N LYS A 375 -6.50 5.69 21.05
CA LYS A 375 -6.50 4.53 21.92
C LYS A 375 -7.57 4.69 22.98
N GLY A 376 -8.45 3.74 23.08
CA GLY A 376 -9.56 3.75 24.03
C GLY A 376 -9.92 2.37 24.53
N ASN A 377 -10.91 2.34 25.43
CA ASN A 377 -11.48 1.09 25.91
C ASN A 377 -12.76 0.80 25.13
N THR A 378 -12.93 -0.47 24.76
CA THR A 378 -14.17 -0.98 24.19
C THR A 378 -15.23 -1.18 25.29
N ALA A 379 -16.50 -1.28 24.92
CA ALA A 379 -17.61 -1.46 25.86
C ALA A 379 -17.51 -2.77 26.69
N ASP A 380 -16.83 -3.78 26.18
CA ASP A 380 -16.56 -5.07 26.83
C ASP A 380 -15.24 -5.08 27.63
N GLY A 381 -14.56 -3.95 27.78
CA GLY A 381 -13.36 -3.77 28.60
C GLY A 381 -12.04 -4.10 27.88
N GLY A 382 -12.08 -4.35 26.56
CA GLY A 382 -10.90 -4.47 25.74
C GLY A 382 -10.26 -3.12 25.43
N VAL A 383 -9.18 -3.12 24.65
CA VAL A 383 -8.50 -1.90 24.16
C VAL A 383 -8.63 -1.83 22.66
N GLU A 384 -9.00 -0.66 22.15
CA GLU A 384 -9.03 -0.40 20.71
C GLU A 384 -8.02 0.67 20.31
N HIS A 385 -7.51 0.54 19.08
CA HIS A 385 -6.74 1.58 18.41
C HIS A 385 -7.41 1.88 17.07
N VAL A 386 -7.69 3.16 16.81
CA VAL A 386 -8.38 3.59 15.58
C VAL A 386 -7.62 4.76 14.97
N VAL A 387 -7.36 4.67 13.67
CA VAL A 387 -6.79 5.79 12.91
C VAL A 387 -7.92 6.73 12.51
N TYR A 388 -7.90 7.95 13.05
CA TYR A 388 -8.89 8.98 12.70
C TYR A 388 -8.33 10.02 11.74
N PRO A 389 -8.97 10.27 10.59
CA PRO A 389 -8.73 11.47 9.79
C PRO A 389 -9.31 12.66 10.57
N ILE A 390 -8.40 13.52 11.07
CA ILE A 390 -8.74 14.51 12.10
C ILE A 390 -9.87 15.43 11.65
N MET A 391 -9.80 15.93 10.41
CA MET A 391 -10.77 16.91 9.89
C MET A 391 -12.20 16.38 9.83
N GLU A 392 -12.38 15.07 9.69
CA GLU A 392 -13.70 14.44 9.63
C GLU A 392 -14.28 14.17 11.02
N TYR A 393 -13.42 13.97 12.04
CA TYR A 393 -13.84 13.49 13.36
C TYR A 393 -13.74 14.54 14.47
N ILE A 394 -12.98 15.61 14.30
CA ILE A 394 -12.77 16.62 15.35
C ILE A 394 -14.07 17.29 15.81
N GLU A 395 -15.05 17.44 14.92
CA GLU A 395 -16.38 17.98 15.25
C GLU A 395 -17.45 16.90 15.50
N SER A 396 -17.05 15.61 15.42
CA SER A 396 -17.99 14.51 15.63
C SER A 396 -18.52 14.49 17.07
N LYS A 397 -19.81 14.15 17.23
CA LYS A 397 -20.42 13.92 18.52
C LYS A 397 -20.02 12.60 19.18
N ASP A 398 -19.45 11.69 18.37
CA ASP A 398 -19.00 10.37 18.83
C ASP A 398 -17.59 10.44 19.46
N VAL A 399 -16.97 11.62 19.45
CA VAL A 399 -15.64 11.87 20.01
C VAL A 399 -15.78 12.78 21.24
N ASP A 400 -15.21 12.34 22.37
CA ASP A 400 -15.24 13.12 23.61
C ASP A 400 -14.33 14.36 23.54
N ASP A 401 -14.60 15.34 24.43
CA ASP A 401 -13.90 16.63 24.41
C ASP A 401 -12.38 16.52 24.64
N ASN A 402 -11.90 15.56 25.46
CA ASN A 402 -10.47 15.35 25.68
C ASN A 402 -9.80 14.81 24.43
N THR A 403 -10.46 13.89 23.73
CA THR A 403 -9.98 13.37 22.43
C THR A 403 -9.95 14.49 21.38
N LYS A 404 -10.98 15.35 21.32
CA LYS A 404 -10.97 16.54 20.44
C LYS A 404 -9.80 17.49 20.70
N LEU A 405 -9.46 17.73 21.98
CA LEU A 405 -8.29 18.55 22.32
C LEU A 405 -6.98 17.95 21.83
N LYS A 406 -6.83 16.61 21.91
CA LYS A 406 -5.65 15.91 21.37
C LYS A 406 -5.61 15.98 19.85
N MET A 407 -6.75 15.77 19.18
CA MET A 407 -6.87 15.93 17.73
C MET A 407 -6.53 17.34 17.29
N GLN A 408 -7.00 18.37 18.00
CA GLN A 408 -6.69 19.77 17.68
C GLN A 408 -5.19 20.06 17.82
N ARG A 409 -4.54 19.54 18.88
CA ARG A 409 -3.07 19.62 19.02
C ARG A 409 -2.38 18.97 17.82
N SER A 410 -2.77 17.73 17.48
CA SER A 410 -2.21 16.96 16.37
C SER A 410 -2.39 17.69 15.04
N LEU A 411 -3.59 18.25 14.78
CA LEU A 411 -3.87 19.04 13.58
C LEU A 411 -2.93 20.25 13.46
N ASN A 412 -2.77 21.00 14.56
CA ASN A 412 -1.91 22.19 14.58
C ASN A 412 -0.44 21.81 14.32
N ASP A 413 0.04 20.74 14.97
CA ASP A 413 1.42 20.24 14.86
C ASP A 413 1.70 19.69 13.44
N THR A 414 0.76 18.92 12.87
CA THR A 414 0.87 18.38 11.50
C THR A 414 0.85 19.51 10.48
N THR A 415 -0.09 20.46 10.60
CA THR A 415 -0.18 21.59 9.68
C THR A 415 1.09 22.44 9.68
N ALA A 416 1.65 22.70 10.88
CA ALA A 416 2.89 23.46 10.99
C ALA A 416 4.10 22.70 10.37
N GLN A 417 4.11 21.36 10.45
CA GLN A 417 5.21 20.53 9.98
C GLN A 417 5.17 20.27 8.47
N MET A 418 3.96 20.16 7.90
CA MET A 418 3.71 19.82 6.50
C MET A 418 3.50 21.06 5.62
N GLN A 419 3.82 22.28 6.12
CA GLN A 419 3.83 23.46 5.25
C GLN A 419 4.82 23.20 4.10
N ILE A 420 4.30 23.23 2.87
CA ILE A 420 5.13 23.13 1.67
C ILE A 420 5.82 24.49 1.51
N GLU A 421 7.14 24.52 1.69
CA GLU A 421 8.00 25.67 1.40
C GLU A 421 8.36 25.71 -0.09
#